data_f16fd30daa2840b8bd25694baef1966f
#
_entry.id   f16fd30daa2840b8bd25694baef1966f
#
_cell.length_a   1.000
_cell.length_b   1.000
_cell.length_c   1.000
_cell.angle_alpha   90.00
_cell.angle_beta   90.00
_cell.angle_gamma   90.00
#
_symmetry.space_group_name_H-M   'P 1'
#
loop_
_entity.id
_entity.type
_entity.pdbx_description
1 polymer ?
#
loop_
_entity_poly.entity_id
_entity_poly.type
_entity_poly.pdbx_seq_one_letter_code
_entity_poly.pdbx_strand_id
1 'polypeptide(L)'
;MRGASPPRMTRPGKPMHEPNSPLRFWLPNTTAWAAYALLNVFLMAQFGGASSGGMLIGVTLAVALWAISGVLRWRALTAHWWDDPAPLLLSKLAASVLFGALLAQALIAAVLLASLRNAWVRLPTGTADYSLASALGYWLNTVIVLALWTGVWAGLHSLRRARLAQVAQLRAEAAHSALERDALRARLNPHFVFNALNNLRALIHEDPERAREMVTRLSRTLRHALEHGGAGRVTLDEELAVVDDYLAIEAIHYEQRLCVVKDISADGGALLPAMALQLLVENAIKHGIAVTPSGGELRIAARQQDGVLHISVENPLGVAADTAGHGVGLAYLRAQLDGTSGRFELRREGDRMRAVLEVPQ
;
A
#
# COMPACT_ATOMS: atom_id res chain seq x y z
N MET A 1 7.63 35.37 -20.25
CA MET A 1 8.07 35.06 -18.89
C MET A 1 6.86 34.81 -18.01
N ARG A 2 6.49 33.60 -17.76
CA ARG A 2 5.64 33.17 -16.63
C ARG A 2 6.16 31.82 -16.17
N GLY A 3 6.73 31.80 -14.95
CA GLY A 3 7.36 30.64 -14.35
C GLY A 3 6.31 29.58 -14.03
N ALA A 4 6.53 28.38 -14.53
CA ALA A 4 5.79 27.18 -14.15
C ALA A 4 6.37 26.67 -12.82
N SER A 5 5.55 26.65 -11.77
CA SER A 5 5.88 26.06 -10.48
C SER A 5 6.04 24.55 -10.62
N PRO A 6 6.99 23.90 -9.93
CA PRO A 6 7.15 22.47 -9.97
C PRO A 6 5.93 21.77 -9.34
N PRO A 7 5.57 20.55 -9.82
CA PRO A 7 4.45 19.79 -9.25
C PRO A 7 4.72 19.49 -7.77
N ARG A 8 3.77 19.86 -6.92
CA ARG A 8 3.80 19.52 -5.49
C ARG A 8 3.80 17.99 -5.36
N MET A 9 4.88 17.44 -4.83
CA MET A 9 4.88 16.07 -4.30
C MET A 9 3.73 15.98 -3.29
N THR A 10 2.72 15.19 -3.62
CA THR A 10 1.66 14.82 -2.69
C THR A 10 2.33 14.05 -1.55
N ARG A 11 2.35 14.65 -0.37
CA ARG A 11 2.76 13.97 0.87
C ARG A 11 1.97 12.66 0.97
N PRO A 12 2.60 11.55 1.39
CA PRO A 12 1.87 10.30 1.65
C PRO A 12 0.71 10.65 2.58
N GLY A 13 -0.51 10.35 2.13
CA GLY A 13 -1.72 10.65 2.86
C GLY A 13 -1.59 10.10 4.28
N LYS A 14 -1.80 10.96 5.29
CA LYS A 14 -2.03 10.49 6.67
C LYS A 14 -2.96 9.28 6.59
N PRO A 15 -2.66 8.19 7.34
CA PRO A 15 -3.58 7.06 7.41
C PRO A 15 -4.95 7.66 7.72
N MET A 16 -5.94 7.34 6.88
CA MET A 16 -7.33 7.72 7.13
C MET A 16 -7.79 6.97 8.38
N HIS A 17 -7.41 7.49 9.56
CA HIS A 17 -8.21 7.27 10.75
C HIS A 17 -9.57 7.85 10.39
N GLU A 18 -10.52 6.98 10.00
CA GLU A 18 -11.92 7.38 10.04
C GLU A 18 -12.11 8.09 11.38
N PRO A 19 -12.50 9.34 11.41
CA PRO A 19 -12.81 9.97 12.67
C PRO A 19 -13.87 9.07 13.30
N ASN A 20 -13.58 8.48 14.46
CA ASN A 20 -14.57 7.87 15.33
C ASN A 20 -15.53 9.00 15.68
N SER A 21 -16.46 9.32 14.76
CA SER A 21 -17.39 10.41 14.98
C SER A 21 -18.11 10.05 16.28
N PRO A 22 -17.99 10.86 17.31
CA PRO A 22 -18.59 10.57 18.62
C PRO A 22 -20.08 10.22 18.46
N LEU A 23 -20.75 10.83 17.47
CA LEU A 23 -22.15 10.58 17.13
C LEU A 23 -22.46 9.11 16.78
N ARG A 24 -21.54 8.39 16.09
CA ARG A 24 -21.72 6.97 15.73
C ARG A 24 -21.81 6.02 16.95
N PHE A 25 -21.31 6.45 18.08
CA PHE A 25 -21.46 5.71 19.34
C PHE A 25 -22.55 6.33 20.21
N TRP A 26 -22.52 7.65 20.43
CA TRP A 26 -23.42 8.30 21.38
C TRP A 26 -24.89 8.18 20.98
N LEU A 27 -25.22 8.21 19.68
CA LEU A 27 -26.59 8.06 19.23
C LEU A 27 -27.14 6.65 19.57
N PRO A 28 -26.53 5.52 19.15
CA PRO A 28 -26.99 4.19 19.55
C PRO A 28 -26.94 3.97 21.06
N ASN A 29 -25.94 4.50 21.75
CA ASN A 29 -25.81 4.37 23.21
C ASN A 29 -26.98 5.07 23.91
N THR A 30 -27.30 6.31 23.54
CA THR A 30 -28.39 7.07 24.13
C THR A 30 -29.75 6.45 23.81
N THR A 31 -29.98 6.02 22.57
CA THR A 31 -31.24 5.38 22.18
C THR A 31 -31.45 4.05 22.90
N ALA A 32 -30.40 3.24 23.08
CA ALA A 32 -30.51 1.97 23.79
C ALA A 32 -30.85 2.15 25.28
N TRP A 33 -30.15 3.05 25.96
CA TRP A 33 -30.43 3.29 27.40
C TRP A 33 -31.73 4.04 27.64
N ALA A 34 -32.14 4.93 26.71
CA ALA A 34 -33.47 5.52 26.79
C ALA A 34 -34.58 4.48 26.57
N ALA A 35 -34.43 3.58 25.59
CA ALA A 35 -35.36 2.49 25.35
C ALA A 35 -35.43 1.53 26.57
N TYR A 36 -34.27 1.24 27.18
CA TYR A 36 -34.20 0.44 28.40
C TYR A 36 -34.95 1.12 29.56
N ALA A 37 -34.77 2.44 29.76
CA ALA A 37 -35.51 3.18 30.77
C ALA A 37 -37.03 3.12 30.55
N LEU A 38 -37.48 3.36 29.30
CA LEU A 38 -38.89 3.29 28.94
C LEU A 38 -39.49 1.90 29.18
N LEU A 39 -38.74 0.85 28.77
CA LEU A 39 -39.16 -0.54 29.01
C LEU A 39 -39.32 -0.84 30.51
N ASN A 40 -38.38 -0.42 31.36
CA ASN A 40 -38.46 -0.61 32.82
C ASN A 40 -39.70 0.11 33.40
N VAL A 41 -39.93 1.36 33.00
CA VAL A 41 -41.12 2.12 33.48
C VAL A 41 -42.41 1.43 33.01
N PHE A 42 -42.46 0.95 31.76
CA PHE A 42 -43.61 0.22 31.25
C PHE A 42 -43.89 -1.08 32.01
N LEU A 43 -42.84 -1.90 32.25
CA LEU A 43 -42.98 -3.15 32.99
C LEU A 43 -43.42 -2.91 34.45
N MET A 44 -42.88 -1.89 35.08
CA MET A 44 -43.31 -1.48 36.44
C MET A 44 -44.77 -1.06 36.44
N ALA A 45 -45.23 -0.30 35.45
CA ALA A 45 -46.62 0.10 35.37
C ALA A 45 -47.60 -1.06 35.19
N GLN A 46 -47.17 -2.12 34.44
CA GLN A 46 -48.02 -3.27 34.13
C GLN A 46 -48.06 -4.32 35.31
N PHE A 47 -46.90 -4.55 35.96
CA PHE A 47 -46.75 -5.69 36.87
C PHE A 47 -46.47 -5.32 38.33
N GLY A 48 -46.02 -4.12 38.64
CA GLY A 48 -45.59 -3.77 39.99
C GLY A 48 -46.27 -2.53 40.62
N GLY A 49 -47.16 -1.89 39.85
CA GLY A 49 -47.73 -0.58 40.24
C GLY A 49 -46.67 0.54 40.06
N ALA A 50 -47.06 1.59 39.34
CA ALA A 50 -46.18 2.76 39.12
C ALA A 50 -45.98 3.50 40.47
N SER A 51 -44.75 3.46 40.99
CA SER A 51 -44.36 4.27 42.15
C SER A 51 -43.28 5.27 41.76
N SER A 52 -43.26 6.41 42.44
CA SER A 52 -42.22 7.43 42.19
C SER A 52 -40.82 6.89 42.49
N GLY A 53 -40.68 5.95 43.43
CA GLY A 53 -39.42 5.26 43.75
C GLY A 53 -38.96 4.34 42.63
N GLY A 54 -39.86 3.56 42.07
CA GLY A 54 -39.54 2.67 40.96
C GLY A 54 -39.10 3.42 39.73
N MET A 55 -39.81 4.54 39.37
CA MET A 55 -39.41 5.40 38.28
C MET A 55 -38.02 6.02 38.50
N LEU A 56 -37.74 6.49 39.73
CA LEU A 56 -36.43 7.06 40.07
C LEU A 56 -35.31 6.02 39.88
N ILE A 57 -35.51 4.78 40.34
CA ILE A 57 -34.55 3.67 40.20
C ILE A 57 -34.30 3.42 38.69
N GLY A 58 -35.35 3.25 37.90
CA GLY A 58 -35.22 2.96 36.46
C GLY A 58 -34.47 4.04 35.69
N VAL A 59 -34.80 5.31 35.94
CA VAL A 59 -34.09 6.44 35.27
C VAL A 59 -32.64 6.54 35.75
N THR A 60 -32.39 6.43 37.07
CA THR A 60 -31.04 6.48 37.65
C THR A 60 -30.16 5.37 37.09
N LEU A 61 -30.69 4.15 36.98
CA LEU A 61 -29.97 3.01 36.37
C LEU A 61 -29.62 3.27 34.89
N ALA A 62 -30.60 3.77 34.11
CA ALA A 62 -30.34 4.04 32.69
C ALA A 62 -29.28 5.13 32.46
N VAL A 63 -29.31 6.21 33.27
CA VAL A 63 -28.28 7.26 33.23
C VAL A 63 -26.92 6.73 33.66
N ALA A 64 -26.87 5.92 34.72
CA ALA A 64 -25.62 5.28 35.17
C ALA A 64 -25.03 4.39 34.07
N LEU A 65 -25.84 3.52 33.44
CA LEU A 65 -25.40 2.62 32.40
C LEU A 65 -24.95 3.39 31.13
N TRP A 66 -25.64 4.49 30.78
CA TRP A 66 -25.24 5.39 29.70
C TRP A 66 -23.86 6.00 29.97
N ALA A 67 -23.60 6.50 31.17
CA ALA A 67 -22.32 7.11 31.52
C ALA A 67 -21.20 6.06 31.59
N ILE A 68 -21.46 4.91 32.26
CA ILE A 68 -20.47 3.82 32.42
C ILE A 68 -20.07 3.25 31.07
N SER A 69 -21.01 2.98 30.19
CA SER A 69 -20.70 2.48 28.82
C SER A 69 -19.90 3.50 28.01
N GLY A 70 -20.15 4.80 28.19
CA GLY A 70 -19.36 5.86 27.58
C GLY A 70 -17.92 5.91 28.10
N VAL A 71 -17.73 5.83 29.41
CA VAL A 71 -16.41 5.80 30.05
C VAL A 71 -15.64 4.54 29.67
N LEU A 72 -16.29 3.37 29.66
CA LEU A 72 -15.68 2.11 29.25
C LEU A 72 -15.15 2.20 27.82
N ARG A 73 -15.98 2.68 26.88
CA ARG A 73 -15.55 2.93 25.49
C ARG A 73 -14.37 3.91 25.42
N TRP A 74 -14.45 5.03 26.11
CA TRP A 74 -13.38 6.02 26.12
C TRP A 74 -12.07 5.40 26.60
N ARG A 75 -12.07 4.68 27.72
CA ARG A 75 -10.89 3.98 28.24
C ARG A 75 -10.36 2.92 27.26
N ALA A 76 -11.25 2.10 26.71
CA ALA A 76 -10.84 1.05 25.78
C ALA A 76 -10.15 1.61 24.51
N LEU A 77 -10.59 2.78 24.04
CA LEU A 77 -10.00 3.45 22.87
C LEU A 77 -8.71 4.22 23.22
N THR A 78 -8.69 4.97 24.34
CA THR A 78 -7.52 5.79 24.72
C THR A 78 -6.37 4.96 25.29
N ALA A 79 -6.65 3.84 25.97
CA ALA A 79 -5.66 2.93 26.48
C ALA A 79 -5.29 1.79 25.51
N HIS A 80 -5.73 1.90 24.22
CA HIS A 80 -5.37 0.96 23.16
C HIS A 80 -5.63 -0.52 23.48
N TRP A 81 -6.73 -0.85 24.19
CA TRP A 81 -7.04 -2.23 24.58
C TRP A 81 -7.18 -3.19 23.39
N TRP A 82 -7.50 -2.65 22.23
CA TRP A 82 -7.66 -3.43 20.99
C TRP A 82 -6.35 -3.93 20.39
N ASP A 83 -5.22 -3.48 20.91
CA ASP A 83 -3.89 -3.92 20.51
C ASP A 83 -3.37 -5.03 21.42
N ASP A 84 -4.12 -5.31 22.52
CA ASP A 84 -3.82 -6.40 23.44
C ASP A 84 -4.21 -7.78 22.85
N PRO A 85 -3.60 -8.87 23.34
CA PRO A 85 -4.06 -10.23 23.07
C PRO A 85 -5.52 -10.44 23.54
N ALA A 86 -6.28 -11.25 22.79
CA ALA A 86 -7.70 -11.46 23.05
C ALA A 86 -8.05 -11.83 24.52
N PRO A 87 -7.29 -12.70 25.24
CA PRO A 87 -7.58 -13.00 26.64
C PRO A 87 -7.48 -11.77 27.55
N LEU A 88 -6.49 -10.91 27.31
CA LEU A 88 -6.28 -9.70 28.09
C LEU A 88 -7.35 -8.65 27.80
N LEU A 89 -7.74 -8.47 26.55
CA LEU A 89 -8.86 -7.62 26.17
C LEU A 89 -10.15 -8.07 26.86
N LEU A 90 -10.47 -9.37 26.78
CA LEU A 90 -11.68 -9.93 27.39
C LEU A 90 -11.68 -9.75 28.93
N SER A 91 -10.54 -9.97 29.59
CA SER A 91 -10.42 -9.77 31.05
C SER A 91 -10.62 -8.30 31.43
N LYS A 92 -10.07 -7.34 30.69
CA LYS A 92 -10.26 -5.90 30.90
C LYS A 92 -11.72 -5.48 30.70
N LEU A 93 -12.39 -5.99 29.66
CA LEU A 93 -13.82 -5.75 29.44
C LEU A 93 -14.67 -6.35 30.54
N ALA A 94 -14.45 -7.61 30.94
CA ALA A 94 -15.18 -8.28 32.03
C ALA A 94 -15.01 -7.54 33.35
N ALA A 95 -13.77 -7.21 33.73
CA ALA A 95 -13.51 -6.44 34.95
C ALA A 95 -14.21 -5.09 34.96
N SER A 96 -14.21 -4.39 33.79
CA SER A 96 -14.88 -3.10 33.66
C SER A 96 -16.41 -3.21 33.79
N VAL A 97 -17.01 -4.29 33.26
CA VAL A 97 -18.45 -4.57 33.38
C VAL A 97 -18.80 -4.87 34.83
N LEU A 98 -18.05 -5.76 35.51
CA LEU A 98 -18.31 -6.11 36.92
C LEU A 98 -18.19 -4.90 37.84
N PHE A 99 -17.13 -4.11 37.66
CA PHE A 99 -16.91 -2.89 38.44
C PHE A 99 -17.94 -1.80 38.10
N GLY A 100 -18.26 -1.61 36.81
CA GLY A 100 -19.28 -0.67 36.38
C GLY A 100 -20.67 -1.00 36.96
N ALA A 101 -21.05 -2.28 36.94
CA ALA A 101 -22.31 -2.73 37.55
C ALA A 101 -22.34 -2.44 39.05
N LEU A 102 -21.22 -2.64 39.78
CA LEU A 102 -21.12 -2.30 41.19
C LEU A 102 -21.30 -0.81 41.45
N LEU A 103 -20.66 0.04 40.62
CA LEU A 103 -20.81 1.49 40.71
C LEU A 103 -22.24 1.94 40.43
N ALA A 104 -22.91 1.33 39.43
CA ALA A 104 -24.31 1.64 39.13
C ALA A 104 -25.22 1.33 40.32
N GLN A 105 -25.04 0.16 40.96
CA GLN A 105 -25.84 -0.20 42.12
C GLN A 105 -25.55 0.68 43.35
N ALA A 106 -24.29 1.05 43.57
CA ALA A 106 -23.92 1.98 44.63
C ALA A 106 -24.56 3.38 44.42
N LEU A 107 -24.58 3.86 43.15
CA LEU A 107 -25.24 5.13 42.81
C LEU A 107 -26.75 5.07 43.05
N ILE A 108 -27.40 3.98 42.61
CA ILE A 108 -28.85 3.78 42.84
C ILE A 108 -29.15 3.76 44.35
N ALA A 109 -28.38 3.01 45.15
CA ALA A 109 -28.55 2.96 46.58
C ALA A 109 -28.41 4.36 47.22
N ALA A 110 -27.39 5.10 46.85
CA ALA A 110 -27.17 6.45 47.37
C ALA A 110 -28.31 7.42 47.02
N VAL A 111 -28.76 7.42 45.75
CA VAL A 111 -29.86 8.28 45.28
C VAL A 111 -31.18 7.90 45.96
N LEU A 112 -31.47 6.61 46.09
CA LEU A 112 -32.68 6.13 46.71
C LEU A 112 -32.71 6.46 48.22
N LEU A 113 -31.62 6.19 48.95
CA LEU A 113 -31.51 6.52 50.37
C LEU A 113 -31.67 8.05 50.61
N ALA A 114 -31.00 8.86 49.81
CA ALA A 114 -31.14 10.32 49.90
C ALA A 114 -32.60 10.78 49.65
N SER A 115 -33.27 10.18 48.65
CA SER A 115 -34.65 10.51 48.29
C SER A 115 -35.67 10.06 49.33
N LEU A 116 -35.48 8.92 49.94
CA LEU A 116 -36.31 8.42 51.04
C LEU A 116 -36.13 9.27 52.30
N ARG A 117 -34.86 9.62 52.65
CA ARG A 117 -34.56 10.46 53.84
C ARG A 117 -35.23 11.83 53.75
N ASN A 118 -35.32 12.39 52.56
CA ASN A 118 -35.94 13.69 52.32
C ASN A 118 -37.45 13.60 51.99
N ALA A 119 -38.06 12.42 52.07
CA ALA A 119 -39.47 12.14 51.76
C ALA A 119 -39.89 12.57 50.31
N TRP A 120 -38.97 12.64 49.39
CA TRP A 120 -39.19 12.99 47.97
C TRP A 120 -39.93 11.88 47.22
N VAL A 121 -39.74 10.62 47.66
CA VAL A 121 -40.22 9.44 46.96
C VAL A 121 -40.87 8.47 47.93
N ARG A 122 -41.92 7.75 47.48
CA ARG A 122 -42.59 6.69 48.22
C ARG A 122 -42.35 5.35 47.49
N LEU A 123 -42.11 4.31 48.28
CA LEU A 123 -42.05 2.94 47.78
C LEU A 123 -43.41 2.26 47.99
N PRO A 124 -43.81 1.30 47.12
CA PRO A 124 -45.08 0.60 47.24
C PRO A 124 -45.27 -0.11 48.59
N THR A 125 -44.17 -0.69 49.11
CA THR A 125 -44.12 -1.44 50.38
C THR A 125 -43.74 -0.59 51.58
N GLY A 126 -43.47 0.73 51.38
CA GLY A 126 -43.00 1.62 52.46
C GLY A 126 -41.54 1.43 52.87
N THR A 127 -40.91 0.32 52.54
CA THR A 127 -39.51 -0.03 52.88
C THR A 127 -38.77 -0.50 51.64
N ALA A 128 -37.45 -0.21 51.56
CA ALA A 128 -36.56 -0.78 50.57
C ALA A 128 -36.02 -2.14 51.05
N ASP A 129 -36.19 -3.20 50.27
CA ASP A 129 -35.56 -4.47 50.54
C ASP A 129 -34.10 -4.45 50.05
N TYR A 130 -33.17 -4.37 50.98
CA TYR A 130 -31.73 -4.44 50.76
C TYR A 130 -31.13 -5.70 51.38
N SER A 131 -31.86 -6.82 51.39
CA SER A 131 -31.26 -8.10 51.71
C SER A 131 -30.08 -8.40 50.77
N LEU A 132 -29.10 -9.15 51.28
CA LEU A 132 -27.93 -9.53 50.46
C LEU A 132 -28.35 -10.25 49.17
N ALA A 133 -29.39 -11.09 49.25
CA ALA A 133 -29.93 -11.81 48.11
C ALA A 133 -30.49 -10.87 47.02
N SER A 134 -31.29 -9.88 47.45
CA SER A 134 -31.85 -8.86 46.52
C SER A 134 -30.76 -8.00 45.93
N ALA A 135 -29.78 -7.56 46.73
CA ALA A 135 -28.64 -6.77 46.22
C ALA A 135 -27.80 -7.51 45.18
N LEU A 136 -27.50 -8.79 45.43
CA LEU A 136 -26.82 -9.65 44.47
C LEU A 136 -27.63 -9.85 43.18
N GLY A 137 -28.95 -10.06 43.30
CA GLY A 137 -29.85 -10.19 42.17
C GLY A 137 -29.86 -8.94 41.26
N TYR A 138 -29.96 -7.74 41.87
CA TYR A 138 -29.90 -6.48 41.14
C TYR A 138 -28.53 -6.23 40.48
N TRP A 139 -27.44 -6.53 41.21
CA TRP A 139 -26.11 -6.42 40.63
C TRP A 139 -25.91 -7.37 39.44
N LEU A 140 -26.32 -8.66 39.58
CA LEU A 140 -26.21 -9.65 38.53
C LEU A 140 -27.01 -9.24 37.28
N ASN A 141 -28.25 -8.76 37.48
CA ASN A 141 -29.04 -8.22 36.35
C ASN A 141 -28.33 -7.06 35.67
N THR A 142 -27.73 -6.14 36.41
CA THR A 142 -26.97 -5.01 35.87
C THR A 142 -25.74 -5.48 35.11
N VAL A 143 -25.02 -6.49 35.61
CA VAL A 143 -23.88 -7.12 34.93
C VAL A 143 -24.34 -7.70 33.60
N ILE A 144 -25.43 -8.47 33.56
CA ILE A 144 -25.94 -9.08 32.31
C ILE A 144 -26.25 -8.01 31.25
N VAL A 145 -27.00 -6.98 31.63
CA VAL A 145 -27.43 -5.91 30.71
C VAL A 145 -26.24 -5.11 30.16
N LEU A 146 -25.30 -4.76 31.07
CA LEU A 146 -24.08 -4.03 30.67
C LEU A 146 -23.13 -4.93 29.84
N ALA A 147 -23.05 -6.22 30.16
CA ALA A 147 -22.24 -7.18 29.40
C ALA A 147 -22.79 -7.37 27.97
N LEU A 148 -24.10 -7.52 27.81
CA LEU A 148 -24.75 -7.62 26.50
C LEU A 148 -24.45 -6.39 25.64
N TRP A 149 -24.65 -5.18 26.19
CA TRP A 149 -24.35 -3.94 25.47
C TRP A 149 -22.87 -3.83 25.10
N THR A 150 -21.98 -4.11 26.06
CA THR A 150 -20.53 -4.08 25.84
C THR A 150 -20.09 -5.10 24.80
N GLY A 151 -20.67 -6.32 24.85
CA GLY A 151 -20.42 -7.37 23.87
C GLY A 151 -20.84 -7.00 22.45
N VAL A 152 -22.04 -6.42 22.30
CA VAL A 152 -22.51 -5.92 20.99
C VAL A 152 -21.58 -4.81 20.47
N TRP A 153 -21.25 -3.83 21.32
CA TRP A 153 -20.34 -2.77 20.90
C TRP A 153 -18.95 -3.29 20.54
N ALA A 154 -18.35 -4.14 21.38
CA ALA A 154 -17.04 -4.70 21.16
C ALA A 154 -17.00 -5.58 19.90
N GLY A 155 -18.03 -6.41 19.70
CA GLY A 155 -18.15 -7.25 18.51
C GLY A 155 -18.24 -6.43 17.24
N LEU A 156 -19.11 -5.40 17.19
CA LEU A 156 -19.22 -4.51 16.05
C LEU A 156 -17.93 -3.73 15.78
N HIS A 157 -17.23 -3.31 16.85
CA HIS A 157 -15.95 -2.63 16.72
C HIS A 157 -14.87 -3.55 16.13
N SER A 158 -14.77 -4.79 16.64
CA SER A 158 -13.84 -5.81 16.14
C SER A 158 -14.09 -6.15 14.68
N LEU A 159 -15.36 -6.37 14.30
CA LEU A 159 -15.73 -6.64 12.92
C LEU A 159 -15.36 -5.49 11.97
N ARG A 160 -15.56 -4.25 12.39
CA ARG A 160 -15.17 -3.06 11.60
C ARG A 160 -13.65 -2.99 11.44
N ARG A 161 -12.88 -3.22 12.50
CA ARG A 161 -11.41 -3.26 12.42
C ARG A 161 -10.92 -4.36 11.46
N ALA A 162 -11.48 -5.56 11.58
CA ALA A 162 -11.13 -6.68 10.70
C ALA A 162 -11.42 -6.36 9.23
N ARG A 163 -12.59 -5.78 8.93
CA ARG A 163 -12.93 -5.37 7.54
C ARG A 163 -11.99 -4.29 7.00
N LEU A 164 -11.63 -3.29 7.82
CA LEU A 164 -10.70 -2.24 7.40
C LEU A 164 -9.30 -2.80 7.13
N ALA A 165 -8.82 -3.71 7.98
CA ALA A 165 -7.54 -4.40 7.77
C ALA A 165 -7.55 -5.22 6.49
N GLN A 166 -8.62 -5.98 6.24
CA GLN A 166 -8.78 -6.77 5.00
C GLN A 166 -8.79 -5.88 3.74
N VAL A 167 -9.52 -4.76 3.76
CA VAL A 167 -9.54 -3.82 2.63
C VAL A 167 -8.17 -3.19 2.41
N ALA A 168 -7.43 -2.86 3.48
CA ALA A 168 -6.08 -2.32 3.37
C ALA A 168 -5.11 -3.35 2.75
N GLN A 169 -5.20 -4.61 3.17
CA GLN A 169 -4.41 -5.70 2.60
C GLN A 169 -4.69 -5.88 1.10
N LEU A 170 -5.97 -6.00 0.71
CA LEU A 170 -6.34 -6.15 -0.70
C LEU A 170 -5.88 -4.99 -1.58
N ARG A 171 -5.89 -3.77 -1.04
CA ARG A 171 -5.35 -2.58 -1.75
C ARG A 171 -3.85 -2.66 -1.92
N ALA A 172 -3.12 -3.11 -0.90
CA ALA A 172 -1.67 -3.28 -0.98
C ALA A 172 -1.30 -4.36 -2.02
N GLU A 173 -2.00 -5.50 -2.03
CA GLU A 173 -1.81 -6.57 -3.01
C GLU A 173 -2.12 -6.10 -4.45
N ALA A 174 -3.21 -5.36 -4.64
CA ALA A 174 -3.55 -4.78 -5.94
C ALA A 174 -2.53 -3.75 -6.43
N ALA A 175 -2.01 -2.91 -5.52
CA ALA A 175 -0.96 -1.95 -5.85
C ALA A 175 0.36 -2.66 -6.22
N HIS A 176 0.74 -3.71 -5.49
CA HIS A 176 1.91 -4.53 -5.81
C HIS A 176 1.78 -5.18 -7.20
N SER A 177 0.65 -5.83 -7.47
CA SER A 177 0.39 -6.44 -8.79
C SER A 177 0.32 -5.42 -9.95
N ALA A 178 -0.09 -4.19 -9.68
CA ALA A 178 -0.06 -3.12 -10.69
C ALA A 178 1.37 -2.70 -10.99
N LEU A 179 2.21 -2.52 -9.95
CA LEU A 179 3.63 -2.20 -10.11
C LEU A 179 4.39 -3.29 -10.87
N GLU A 180 4.13 -4.56 -10.56
CA GLU A 180 4.72 -5.70 -11.29
C GLU A 180 4.34 -5.68 -12.79
N ARG A 181 3.06 -5.46 -13.09
CA ARG A 181 2.58 -5.35 -14.48
C ARG A 181 3.19 -4.16 -15.21
N ASP A 182 3.31 -3.01 -14.56
CA ASP A 182 3.89 -1.82 -15.17
C ASP A 182 5.41 -1.99 -15.39
N ALA A 183 6.10 -2.64 -14.45
CA ALA A 183 7.50 -3.02 -14.62
C ALA A 183 7.70 -4.00 -15.80
N LEU A 184 6.82 -4.99 -15.93
CA LEU A 184 6.87 -5.95 -17.05
C LEU A 184 6.60 -5.25 -18.39
N ARG A 185 5.60 -4.35 -18.46
CA ARG A 185 5.32 -3.56 -19.67
C ARG A 185 6.48 -2.63 -20.06
N ALA A 186 7.13 -2.01 -19.08
CA ALA A 186 8.28 -1.14 -19.34
C ALA A 186 9.46 -1.89 -19.94
N ARG A 187 9.64 -3.17 -19.61
CA ARG A 187 10.72 -4.03 -20.16
C ARG A 187 10.55 -4.35 -21.64
N LEU A 188 9.32 -4.49 -22.12
CA LEU A 188 9.06 -4.89 -23.51
C LEU A 188 9.23 -3.75 -24.53
N ASN A 189 9.50 -2.52 -24.10
CA ASN A 189 9.56 -1.33 -24.96
C ASN A 189 8.50 -1.36 -26.08
N PRO A 190 7.22 -1.00 -25.80
CA PRO A 190 6.13 -1.17 -26.77
C PRO A 190 6.39 -0.45 -28.09
N HIS A 191 7.06 0.70 -28.04
CA HIS A 191 7.38 1.47 -29.22
C HIS A 191 8.34 0.72 -30.18
N PHE A 192 9.36 0.05 -29.64
CA PHE A 192 10.24 -0.81 -30.40
C PHE A 192 9.47 -1.94 -31.09
N VAL A 193 8.60 -2.64 -30.33
CA VAL A 193 7.80 -3.74 -30.89
C VAL A 193 6.88 -3.25 -32.01
N PHE A 194 6.17 -2.13 -31.81
CA PHE A 194 5.31 -1.57 -32.86
C PHE A 194 6.09 -1.15 -34.10
N ASN A 195 7.24 -0.54 -33.94
CA ASN A 195 8.11 -0.15 -35.09
C ASN A 195 8.63 -1.39 -35.84
N ALA A 196 9.11 -2.39 -35.08
CA ALA A 196 9.56 -3.66 -35.66
C ALA A 196 8.45 -4.35 -36.47
N LEU A 197 7.20 -4.40 -35.94
CA LEU A 197 6.07 -4.98 -36.67
C LEU A 197 5.67 -4.18 -37.90
N ASN A 198 5.78 -2.85 -37.88
CA ASN A 198 5.54 -2.01 -39.06
C ASN A 198 6.59 -2.23 -40.14
N ASN A 199 7.87 -2.30 -39.78
CA ASN A 199 8.96 -2.60 -40.70
C ASN A 199 8.84 -4.02 -41.28
N LEU A 200 8.49 -5.00 -40.43
CA LEU A 200 8.23 -6.36 -40.86
C LEU A 200 7.12 -6.39 -41.93
N ARG A 201 6.02 -5.65 -41.74
CA ARG A 201 4.93 -5.58 -42.72
C ARG A 201 5.38 -5.05 -44.07
N ALA A 202 6.28 -4.07 -44.13
CA ALA A 202 6.87 -3.57 -45.35
C ALA A 202 7.75 -4.65 -46.00
N LEU A 203 8.66 -5.27 -45.22
CA LEU A 203 9.59 -6.29 -45.72
C LEU A 203 8.92 -7.55 -46.26
N ILE A 204 7.71 -7.94 -45.79
CA ILE A 204 7.00 -9.13 -46.29
C ILE A 204 6.82 -9.08 -47.81
N HIS A 205 6.61 -7.90 -48.39
CA HIS A 205 6.41 -7.73 -49.81
C HIS A 205 7.70 -7.39 -50.58
N GLU A 206 8.66 -6.71 -49.93
CA GLU A 206 9.88 -6.25 -50.58
C GLU A 206 10.99 -7.30 -50.54
N ASP A 207 11.20 -7.95 -49.39
CA ASP A 207 12.24 -8.96 -49.16
C ASP A 207 11.77 -10.00 -48.13
N PRO A 208 11.08 -11.08 -48.56
CA PRO A 208 10.55 -12.12 -47.68
C PRO A 208 11.60 -12.84 -46.82
N GLU A 209 12.86 -12.96 -47.33
CA GLU A 209 13.92 -13.62 -46.57
C GLU A 209 14.37 -12.75 -45.41
N ARG A 210 14.56 -11.45 -45.60
CA ARG A 210 14.86 -10.50 -44.52
C ARG A 210 13.69 -10.38 -43.56
N ALA A 211 12.43 -10.49 -44.02
CA ALA A 211 11.28 -10.54 -43.16
C ALA A 211 11.31 -11.74 -42.21
N ARG A 212 11.65 -12.94 -42.69
CA ARG A 212 11.80 -14.15 -41.83
C ARG A 212 12.93 -14.01 -40.81
N GLU A 213 14.07 -13.47 -41.26
CA GLU A 213 15.18 -13.19 -40.33
C GLU A 213 14.78 -12.19 -39.25
N MET A 214 14.09 -11.12 -39.61
CA MET A 214 13.58 -10.14 -38.66
C MET A 214 12.62 -10.74 -37.61
N VAL A 215 11.71 -11.65 -38.00
CA VAL A 215 10.83 -12.38 -37.07
C VAL A 215 11.66 -13.21 -36.09
N THR A 216 12.70 -13.87 -36.58
CA THR A 216 13.56 -14.70 -35.73
C THR A 216 14.32 -13.85 -34.70
N ARG A 217 14.91 -12.73 -35.12
CA ARG A 217 15.63 -11.80 -34.25
C ARG A 217 14.71 -11.14 -33.24
N LEU A 218 13.54 -10.66 -33.68
CA LEU A 218 12.52 -10.07 -32.77
C LEU A 218 12.07 -11.08 -31.73
N SER A 219 11.81 -12.33 -32.13
CA SER A 219 11.41 -13.38 -31.18
C SER A 219 12.49 -13.68 -30.13
N ARG A 220 13.78 -13.65 -30.51
CA ARG A 220 14.89 -13.83 -29.57
C ARG A 220 15.02 -12.66 -28.59
N THR A 221 14.96 -11.42 -29.09
CA THR A 221 15.02 -10.22 -28.27
C THR A 221 13.87 -10.16 -27.25
N LEU A 222 12.64 -10.47 -27.68
CA LEU A 222 11.46 -10.50 -26.78
C LEU A 222 11.56 -11.63 -25.75
N ARG A 223 12.03 -12.81 -26.13
CA ARG A 223 12.21 -13.94 -25.22
C ARG A 223 13.25 -13.60 -24.16
N HIS A 224 14.40 -13.05 -24.55
CA HIS A 224 15.44 -12.63 -23.61
C HIS A 224 14.91 -11.62 -22.59
N ALA A 225 14.15 -10.61 -23.03
CA ALA A 225 13.56 -9.62 -22.15
C ALA A 225 12.55 -10.23 -21.15
N LEU A 226 11.84 -11.29 -21.53
CA LEU A 226 10.89 -11.99 -20.65
C LEU A 226 11.59 -12.95 -19.68
N GLU A 227 12.60 -13.70 -20.13
CA GLU A 227 13.28 -14.73 -19.32
C GLU A 227 14.27 -14.11 -18.34
N HIS A 228 15.02 -13.09 -18.73
CA HIS A 228 16.09 -12.49 -17.92
C HIS A 228 15.73 -11.13 -17.32
N GLY A 229 14.46 -10.76 -17.38
CA GLY A 229 13.96 -9.52 -16.75
C GLY A 229 13.96 -9.52 -15.21
N GLY A 230 14.50 -10.55 -14.54
CA GLY A 230 14.74 -10.63 -13.09
C GLY A 230 16.17 -10.22 -12.72
N ALA A 231 16.44 -10.13 -11.41
CA ALA A 231 17.78 -9.84 -10.88
C ALA A 231 18.72 -11.05 -11.10
N GLY A 232 19.26 -11.19 -12.30
CA GLY A 232 20.23 -12.22 -12.66
C GLY A 232 21.48 -11.62 -13.30
N ARG A 233 22.58 -12.38 -13.31
CA ARG A 233 23.76 -12.08 -14.10
C ARG A 233 23.78 -13.00 -15.33
N VAL A 234 24.20 -12.44 -16.46
CA VAL A 234 24.37 -13.13 -17.74
C VAL A 234 25.79 -12.88 -18.24
N THR A 235 26.25 -13.65 -19.22
CA THR A 235 27.56 -13.47 -19.84
C THR A 235 27.54 -12.29 -20.82
N LEU A 236 28.70 -11.69 -21.04
CA LEU A 236 28.87 -10.62 -22.04
C LEU A 236 28.47 -11.10 -23.44
N ASP A 237 28.80 -12.35 -23.80
CA ASP A 237 28.42 -12.94 -25.08
C ASP A 237 26.91 -13.05 -25.26
N GLU A 238 26.16 -13.41 -24.21
CA GLU A 238 24.69 -13.45 -24.26
C GLU A 238 24.09 -12.06 -24.48
N GLU A 239 24.58 -11.04 -23.77
CA GLU A 239 24.13 -9.66 -23.95
C GLU A 239 24.50 -9.11 -25.33
N LEU A 240 25.71 -9.39 -25.82
CA LEU A 240 26.13 -8.97 -27.17
C LEU A 240 25.28 -9.61 -28.26
N ALA A 241 24.91 -10.88 -28.13
CA ALA A 241 24.05 -11.57 -29.09
C ALA A 241 22.65 -10.91 -29.16
N VAL A 242 22.08 -10.54 -28.01
CA VAL A 242 20.78 -9.85 -27.95
C VAL A 242 20.87 -8.42 -28.52
N VAL A 243 21.96 -7.72 -28.20
CA VAL A 243 22.24 -6.38 -28.75
C VAL A 243 22.40 -6.43 -30.27
N ASP A 244 23.05 -7.48 -30.81
CA ASP A 244 23.20 -7.69 -32.23
C ASP A 244 21.85 -7.92 -32.94
N ASP A 245 20.97 -8.72 -32.35
CA ASP A 245 19.62 -8.92 -32.85
C ASP A 245 18.80 -7.59 -32.82
N TYR A 246 18.91 -6.84 -31.71
CA TYR A 246 18.25 -5.53 -31.58
C TYR A 246 18.76 -4.52 -32.61
N LEU A 247 20.07 -4.38 -32.75
CA LEU A 247 20.70 -3.45 -33.71
C LEU A 247 20.38 -3.82 -35.15
N ALA A 248 20.29 -5.11 -35.49
CA ALA A 248 19.90 -5.54 -36.83
C ALA A 248 18.45 -5.14 -37.17
N ILE A 249 17.54 -5.16 -36.18
CA ILE A 249 16.16 -4.70 -36.35
C ILE A 249 16.12 -3.17 -36.51
N GLU A 250 16.84 -2.42 -35.67
CA GLU A 250 16.91 -0.96 -35.72
C GLU A 250 17.60 -0.46 -37.02
N ALA A 251 18.59 -1.19 -37.54
CA ALA A 251 19.25 -0.87 -38.81
C ALA A 251 18.28 -0.88 -40.01
N ILE A 252 17.20 -1.64 -39.98
CA ILE A 252 16.14 -1.61 -40.96
C ILE A 252 15.37 -0.28 -40.88
N HIS A 253 15.19 0.25 -39.69
CA HIS A 253 14.45 1.50 -39.46
C HIS A 253 15.30 2.75 -39.76
N TYR A 254 16.57 2.74 -39.36
CA TYR A 254 17.47 3.90 -39.50
C TYR A 254 18.32 3.87 -40.75
N GLU A 255 18.41 2.70 -41.41
CA GLU A 255 19.20 2.52 -42.68
C GLU A 255 20.63 3.08 -42.53
N GLN A 256 21.02 3.99 -43.41
CA GLN A 256 22.35 4.60 -43.41
C GLN A 256 22.58 5.59 -42.25
N ARG A 257 21.54 5.94 -41.50
CA ARG A 257 21.63 6.85 -40.36
C ARG A 257 22.21 6.20 -39.11
N LEU A 258 22.26 4.86 -39.04
CA LEU A 258 22.85 4.12 -37.90
C LEU A 258 24.15 3.46 -38.36
N CYS A 259 25.29 4.00 -37.90
CA CYS A 259 26.61 3.37 -38.04
C CYS A 259 27.01 2.76 -36.70
N VAL A 260 27.25 1.45 -36.66
CA VAL A 260 27.65 0.74 -35.45
C VAL A 260 29.10 0.35 -35.48
N VAL A 261 29.87 0.73 -34.44
CA VAL A 261 31.28 0.38 -34.27
C VAL A 261 31.42 -0.36 -32.93
N LYS A 262 32.04 -1.56 -32.97
CA LYS A 262 32.31 -2.38 -31.82
C LYS A 262 33.78 -2.56 -31.56
N ASP A 263 34.23 -2.38 -30.32
CA ASP A 263 35.59 -2.62 -29.81
C ASP A 263 35.51 -3.51 -28.58
N ILE A 264 35.44 -4.83 -28.79
CA ILE A 264 35.25 -5.81 -27.74
C ILE A 264 36.55 -6.55 -27.53
N SER A 265 37.22 -6.33 -26.39
CA SER A 265 38.46 -7.00 -25.97
C SER A 265 38.33 -7.65 -24.60
N ALA A 266 37.14 -7.62 -23.98
CA ALA A 266 36.84 -8.34 -22.77
C ALA A 266 36.56 -9.83 -23.06
N ASP A 267 36.70 -10.67 -22.02
CA ASP A 267 36.28 -12.08 -22.08
C ASP A 267 34.76 -12.18 -22.23
N GLY A 268 34.29 -12.93 -23.22
CA GLY A 268 32.85 -13.16 -23.44
C GLY A 268 32.12 -13.83 -22.27
N GLY A 269 32.86 -14.59 -21.42
CA GLY A 269 32.34 -15.17 -20.20
C GLY A 269 32.18 -14.19 -19.02
N ALA A 270 32.65 -12.95 -19.13
CA ALA A 270 32.52 -11.94 -18.08
C ALA A 270 31.03 -11.68 -17.74
N LEU A 271 30.72 -11.61 -16.46
CA LEU A 271 29.35 -11.52 -15.96
C LEU A 271 28.89 -10.06 -15.77
N LEU A 272 27.70 -9.75 -16.25
CA LEU A 272 27.07 -8.44 -16.06
C LEU A 272 25.59 -8.59 -15.69
N PRO A 273 24.94 -7.54 -15.15
CA PRO A 273 23.50 -7.58 -14.92
C PRO A 273 22.73 -7.79 -16.22
N ALA A 274 21.75 -8.67 -16.20
CA ALA A 274 20.93 -8.97 -17.36
C ALA A 274 20.24 -7.71 -17.92
N MET A 275 20.19 -7.59 -19.24
CA MET A 275 19.68 -6.44 -20.01
C MET A 275 20.52 -5.14 -19.84
N ALA A 276 21.65 -5.16 -19.16
CA ALA A 276 22.43 -3.95 -18.89
C ALA A 276 22.95 -3.31 -20.19
N LEU A 277 23.61 -4.08 -21.05
CA LEU A 277 24.12 -3.57 -22.33
C LEU A 277 22.98 -3.21 -23.28
N GLN A 278 21.93 -4.03 -23.35
CA GLN A 278 20.74 -3.74 -24.14
C GLN A 278 20.12 -2.39 -23.77
N LEU A 279 19.91 -2.11 -22.45
CA LEU A 279 19.34 -0.84 -21.98
C LEU A 279 20.21 0.37 -22.34
N LEU A 280 21.55 0.23 -22.28
CA LEU A 280 22.47 1.30 -22.68
C LEU A 280 22.36 1.59 -24.18
N VAL A 281 22.28 0.55 -25.02
CA VAL A 281 22.16 0.67 -26.48
C VAL A 281 20.79 1.23 -26.87
N GLU A 282 19.70 0.76 -26.27
CA GLU A 282 18.37 1.33 -26.47
C GLU A 282 18.34 2.82 -26.12
N ASN A 283 18.93 3.21 -24.99
CA ASN A 283 19.03 4.60 -24.58
C ASN A 283 19.83 5.46 -25.57
N ALA A 284 20.95 4.93 -26.06
CA ALA A 284 21.81 5.58 -27.03
C ALA A 284 21.10 5.79 -28.38
N ILE A 285 20.33 4.81 -28.85
CA ILE A 285 19.52 4.96 -30.07
C ILE A 285 18.41 5.98 -29.85
N LYS A 286 17.62 5.84 -28.79
CA LYS A 286 16.47 6.69 -28.52
C LYS A 286 16.83 8.17 -28.33
N HIS A 287 17.90 8.45 -27.60
CA HIS A 287 18.29 9.82 -27.22
C HIS A 287 19.44 10.40 -28.05
N GLY A 288 20.08 9.58 -28.89
CA GLY A 288 21.13 9.99 -29.80
C GLY A 288 20.68 9.90 -31.28
N ILE A 289 20.63 8.69 -31.82
CA ILE A 289 20.38 8.45 -33.23
C ILE A 289 18.99 8.93 -33.69
N ALA A 290 17.94 8.59 -32.91
CA ALA A 290 16.56 8.94 -33.26
C ALA A 290 16.32 10.45 -33.38
N VAL A 291 16.94 11.23 -32.49
CA VAL A 291 16.78 12.69 -32.40
C VAL A 291 17.79 13.48 -33.23
N THR A 292 18.77 12.81 -33.90
CA THR A 292 19.74 13.42 -34.77
C THR A 292 19.35 13.18 -36.24
N PRO A 293 18.95 14.21 -37.00
CA PRO A 293 18.46 14.02 -38.38
C PRO A 293 19.46 13.32 -39.30
N SER A 294 20.76 13.64 -39.18
CA SER A 294 21.85 13.01 -39.95
C SER A 294 22.20 11.60 -39.45
N GLY A 295 21.58 11.14 -38.39
CA GLY A 295 22.02 9.93 -37.70
C GLY A 295 23.37 10.10 -37.04
N GLY A 296 24.12 9.00 -36.93
CA GLY A 296 25.47 9.04 -36.39
C GLY A 296 26.04 7.68 -36.03
N GLU A 297 27.21 7.71 -35.44
CA GLU A 297 27.93 6.53 -35.00
C GLU A 297 27.56 6.17 -33.56
N LEU A 298 27.11 4.93 -33.39
CA LEU A 298 26.94 4.25 -32.10
C LEU A 298 28.20 3.40 -31.85
N ARG A 299 28.97 3.75 -30.83
CA ARG A 299 30.18 2.99 -30.47
C ARG A 299 29.92 2.19 -29.20
N ILE A 300 30.22 0.89 -29.26
CA ILE A 300 30.11 -0.04 -28.10
C ILE A 300 31.53 -0.58 -27.84
N ALA A 301 32.05 -0.39 -26.65
CA ALA A 301 33.33 -0.97 -26.24
C ALA A 301 33.18 -1.73 -24.94
N ALA A 302 33.88 -2.88 -24.87
CA ALA A 302 33.97 -3.69 -23.66
C ALA A 302 35.42 -4.13 -23.44
N ARG A 303 35.97 -3.83 -22.27
CA ARG A 303 37.33 -4.16 -21.87
C ARG A 303 37.36 -4.69 -20.46
N GLN A 304 38.26 -5.63 -20.20
CA GLN A 304 38.47 -6.15 -18.85
C GLN A 304 39.84 -5.73 -18.33
N GLN A 305 39.87 -5.05 -17.19
CA GLN A 305 41.08 -4.57 -16.57
C GLN A 305 40.96 -4.70 -15.04
N ASP A 306 42.00 -5.21 -14.40
CA ASP A 306 42.13 -5.33 -12.93
C ASP A 306 40.92 -6.03 -12.25
N GLY A 307 40.35 -7.06 -12.90
CA GLY A 307 39.17 -7.78 -12.39
C GLY A 307 37.86 -7.01 -12.51
N VAL A 308 37.83 -5.93 -13.31
CA VAL A 308 36.62 -5.14 -13.57
C VAL A 308 36.29 -5.17 -15.06
N LEU A 309 35.06 -5.47 -15.42
CA LEU A 309 34.52 -5.31 -16.76
C LEU A 309 34.06 -3.86 -16.98
N HIS A 310 34.71 -3.18 -17.90
CA HIS A 310 34.36 -1.82 -18.32
C HIS A 310 33.61 -1.87 -19.66
N ILE A 311 32.37 -1.43 -19.65
CA ILE A 311 31.53 -1.33 -20.84
C ILE A 311 31.24 0.15 -21.08
N SER A 312 31.42 0.63 -22.32
CA SER A 312 31.01 1.98 -22.73
C SER A 312 30.16 1.95 -23.97
N VAL A 313 29.10 2.76 -23.97
CA VAL A 313 28.24 3.03 -25.12
C VAL A 313 28.24 4.51 -25.40
N GLU A 314 28.64 4.91 -26.63
CA GLU A 314 28.72 6.31 -27.06
C GLU A 314 27.77 6.56 -28.22
N ASN A 315 27.09 7.71 -28.20
CA ASN A 315 26.19 8.16 -29.24
C ASN A 315 26.30 9.67 -29.46
N PRO A 316 25.89 10.21 -30.63
CA PRO A 316 25.81 11.65 -30.85
C PRO A 316 24.88 12.32 -29.85
N LEU A 317 25.20 13.56 -29.46
CA LEU A 317 24.32 14.36 -28.63
C LEU A 317 23.19 14.94 -29.51
N GLY A 318 21.95 14.50 -29.29
CA GLY A 318 20.79 15.02 -30.01
C GLY A 318 20.47 16.48 -29.66
N VAL A 319 19.90 17.22 -30.59
CA VAL A 319 19.56 18.65 -30.45
C VAL A 319 18.55 18.93 -29.32
N ALA A 320 17.80 17.92 -28.87
CA ALA A 320 16.76 18.00 -27.82
C ALA A 320 17.19 17.31 -26.52
N ALA A 321 18.49 17.32 -26.17
CA ALA A 321 18.97 16.72 -24.93
C ALA A 321 18.53 17.54 -23.71
N ASP A 322 17.22 17.53 -23.42
CA ASP A 322 16.70 17.92 -22.14
C ASP A 322 16.96 16.75 -21.14
N THR A 323 17.82 16.99 -20.17
CA THR A 323 18.35 16.00 -19.21
C THR A 323 17.29 15.42 -18.25
N ALA A 324 16.02 15.78 -18.41
CA ALA A 324 14.92 15.45 -17.51
C ALA A 324 14.26 14.07 -17.75
N GLY A 325 14.68 13.30 -18.75
CA GLY A 325 14.01 12.04 -19.15
C GLY A 325 14.87 10.78 -19.02
N HIS A 326 15.65 10.60 -17.95
CA HIS A 326 16.33 9.33 -17.69
C HIS A 326 15.26 8.29 -17.34
N GLY A 327 14.82 7.56 -18.39
CA GLY A 327 13.71 6.65 -18.32
C GLY A 327 13.90 5.52 -17.30
N VAL A 328 12.80 4.82 -17.02
CA VAL A 328 12.67 3.68 -16.11
C VAL A 328 13.80 2.64 -16.27
N GLY A 329 14.34 2.46 -17.49
CA GLY A 329 15.44 1.52 -17.78
C GLY A 329 16.77 1.83 -17.07
N LEU A 330 17.23 3.09 -17.11
CA LEU A 330 18.48 3.47 -16.43
C LEU A 330 18.32 3.52 -14.90
N ALA A 331 17.12 3.83 -14.40
CA ALA A 331 16.81 3.73 -12.97
C ALA A 331 16.85 2.28 -12.50
N TYR A 332 16.34 1.34 -13.32
CA TYR A 332 16.42 -0.09 -13.06
C TYR A 332 17.87 -0.59 -13.01
N LEU A 333 18.70 -0.18 -13.99
CA LEU A 333 20.13 -0.53 -14.02
C LEU A 333 20.86 -0.04 -12.74
N ARG A 334 20.61 1.19 -12.31
CA ARG A 334 21.14 1.72 -11.05
C ARG A 334 20.72 0.89 -9.85
N ALA A 335 19.44 0.56 -9.74
CA ALA A 335 18.93 -0.27 -8.65
C ALA A 335 19.53 -1.68 -8.61
N GLN A 336 19.87 -2.27 -9.77
CA GLN A 336 20.58 -3.55 -9.83
C GLN A 336 22.05 -3.45 -9.35
N LEU A 337 22.67 -2.29 -9.54
CA LEU A 337 24.05 -2.04 -9.12
C LEU A 337 24.17 -1.65 -7.64
N ASP A 338 23.12 -1.08 -7.04
CA ASP A 338 23.11 -0.63 -5.63
C ASP A 338 23.43 -1.75 -4.61
N GLY A 339 23.26 -3.03 -4.97
CA GLY A 339 23.63 -4.19 -4.16
C GLY A 339 24.99 -4.81 -4.53
N THR A 340 25.69 -4.24 -5.51
CA THR A 340 26.99 -4.72 -6.02
C THR A 340 28.00 -3.58 -5.99
N SER A 341 29.31 -3.88 -6.02
CA SER A 341 30.36 -2.86 -6.15
C SER A 341 30.43 -2.26 -7.56
N GLY A 342 29.41 -2.45 -8.38
CA GLY A 342 29.33 -1.91 -9.75
C GLY A 342 29.01 -0.42 -9.78
N ARG A 343 29.43 0.25 -10.86
CA ARG A 343 29.24 1.68 -11.04
C ARG A 343 28.66 1.98 -12.42
N PHE A 344 27.71 2.90 -12.48
CA PHE A 344 27.13 3.42 -13.74
C PHE A 344 27.22 4.93 -13.76
N GLU A 345 27.78 5.47 -14.83
CA GLU A 345 27.86 6.90 -15.09
C GLU A 345 27.39 7.24 -16.50
N LEU A 346 26.78 8.41 -16.66
CA LEU A 346 26.43 9.01 -17.92
C LEU A 346 27.15 10.37 -18.02
N ARG A 347 28.03 10.52 -19.01
CA ARG A 347 28.86 11.70 -19.18
C ARG A 347 28.65 12.31 -20.56
N ARG A 348 28.67 13.63 -20.62
CA ARG A 348 28.75 14.36 -21.89
C ARG A 348 30.21 14.61 -22.21
N GLU A 349 30.65 14.15 -23.38
CA GLU A 349 32.02 14.37 -23.92
C GLU A 349 31.92 15.11 -25.25
N GLY A 350 32.02 16.44 -25.20
CA GLY A 350 31.89 17.29 -26.39
C GLY A 350 30.48 17.22 -27.01
N ASP A 351 30.41 16.70 -28.23
CA ASP A 351 29.20 16.47 -29.04
C ASP A 351 28.62 15.05 -28.91
N ARG A 352 29.17 14.25 -27.96
CA ARG A 352 28.76 12.87 -27.72
C ARG A 352 28.28 12.70 -26.30
N MET A 353 27.38 11.72 -26.10
CA MET A 353 27.00 11.18 -24.81
C MET A 353 27.66 9.82 -24.64
N ARG A 354 28.30 9.60 -23.49
CA ARG A 354 28.98 8.35 -23.15
C ARG A 354 28.37 7.78 -21.87
N ALA A 355 27.83 6.58 -21.98
CA ALA A 355 27.40 5.76 -20.85
C ALA A 355 28.54 4.79 -20.49
N VAL A 356 28.93 4.74 -19.23
CA VAL A 356 29.98 3.86 -18.70
C VAL A 356 29.40 2.98 -17.63
N LEU A 357 29.63 1.67 -17.75
CA LEU A 357 29.26 0.65 -16.76
C LEU A 357 30.51 -0.11 -16.35
N GLU A 358 30.75 -0.16 -15.05
CA GLU A 358 31.84 -0.90 -14.43
C GLU A 358 31.27 -2.01 -13.56
N VAL A 359 31.67 -3.27 -13.83
CA VAL A 359 31.16 -4.45 -13.13
C VAL A 359 32.33 -5.28 -12.62
N PRO A 360 32.52 -5.43 -11.30
CA PRO A 360 33.52 -6.33 -10.72
C PRO A 360 33.22 -7.79 -11.09
N GLN A 361 34.27 -8.53 -11.41
CA GLN A 361 34.18 -9.92 -11.84
C GLN A 361 34.49 -10.90 -10.70
#